data_4c2ebadd5d98e7407ff7e35341a071d2
#
_entry.id   4c2ebadd5d98e7407ff7e35341a071d2
#
_cell.length_a   1.000
_cell.length_b   1.000
_cell.length_c   1.000
_cell.angle_alpha   90.00
_cell.angle_beta   90.00
_cell.angle_gamma   90.00
#
_symmetry.space_group_name_H-M   'P 1'
#
loop_
_entity.id
_entity.type
_entity.pdbx_description
1 polymer ?
#
loop_
_entity_poly.entity_id
_entity_poly.type
_entity_poly.pdbx_seq_one_letter_code
_entity_poly.pdbx_strand_id
1 'polypeptide(L)'
;VWDCTGDQVTSQWGEVMTMAATRAGCRGAIINGIRDTMSILEQGFPVFYQYKSNTGMLGRFRMYYYQKPVLIGEIIVQPGDWIFGDIDGVISVPKSIAYDVLVAAEAIVHKEVDIKEMVNSGLKPTEVVARGGYF
;
A
#
# COMPACT_ATOMS: atom_id res chain seq x y z
N VAL A 1 -6.12 6.95 2.52
CA VAL A 1 -5.62 7.37 1.21
C VAL A 1 -5.91 8.84 1.02
N TRP A 2 -4.94 9.61 0.57
CA TRP A 2 -5.05 11.06 0.42
C TRP A 2 -4.52 11.46 -0.96
N ASP A 3 -5.38 12.07 -1.75
CA ASP A 3 -5.04 12.60 -3.08
C ASP A 3 -4.76 14.11 -2.99
N CYS A 4 -3.60 14.52 -3.47
CA CYS A 4 -3.18 15.90 -3.61
C CYS A 4 -2.93 16.21 -5.09
N THR A 5 -3.91 15.94 -5.91
CA THR A 5 -3.88 15.93 -7.37
C THR A 5 -2.96 17.01 -7.97
N GLY A 6 -1.94 16.55 -8.70
CA GLY A 6 -1.02 17.41 -9.45
C GLY A 6 0.08 18.11 -8.63
N ASP A 7 0.08 18.01 -7.31
CA ASP A 7 1.17 18.55 -6.51
C ASP A 7 2.39 17.62 -6.52
N GLN A 8 3.56 18.18 -6.77
CA GLN A 8 4.84 17.48 -6.74
C GLN A 8 5.88 18.23 -5.91
N VAL A 9 5.46 19.18 -5.11
CA VAL A 9 6.35 20.10 -4.39
C VAL A 9 6.17 20.05 -2.89
N THR A 10 4.93 19.98 -2.40
CA THR A 10 4.66 20.09 -0.96
C THR A 10 4.57 18.75 -0.27
N SER A 11 5.00 18.68 0.97
CA SER A 11 4.74 17.54 1.84
C SER A 11 3.41 17.74 2.57
N GLN A 12 2.50 16.79 2.37
CA GLN A 12 1.18 16.80 2.98
C GLN A 12 1.11 15.91 4.23
N TRP A 13 2.17 15.12 4.47
CA TRP A 13 2.23 14.19 5.59
C TRP A 13 3.57 14.30 6.32
N GLY A 14 3.55 14.14 7.63
CA GLY A 14 4.74 14.18 8.48
C GLY A 14 4.52 13.50 9.82
N GLU A 15 5.44 13.70 10.73
CA GLU A 15 5.49 13.08 12.06
C GLU A 15 4.19 13.23 12.85
N VAL A 16 3.72 14.48 13.03
CA VAL A 16 2.54 14.75 13.86
C VAL A 16 1.27 14.12 13.28
N MET A 17 1.14 14.10 11.94
CA MET A 17 0.02 13.44 11.27
C MET A 17 0.08 11.93 11.45
N THR A 18 1.27 11.35 11.42
CA THR A 18 1.49 9.93 11.70
C THR A 18 1.05 9.58 13.12
N MET A 19 1.45 10.36 14.12
CA MET A 19 1.01 10.17 15.51
C MET A 19 -0.51 10.25 15.65
N ALA A 20 -1.12 11.26 15.02
CA ALA A 20 -2.57 11.44 15.07
C ALA A 20 -3.32 10.29 14.40
N ALA A 21 -2.86 9.83 13.23
CA ALA A 21 -3.43 8.71 12.51
C ALA A 21 -3.32 7.39 13.29
N THR A 22 -2.15 7.12 13.84
CA THR A 22 -1.92 5.93 14.70
C THR A 22 -2.86 5.94 15.89
N ARG A 23 -2.99 7.09 16.57
CA ARG A 23 -3.91 7.24 17.71
C ARG A 23 -5.38 7.07 17.30
N ALA A 24 -5.74 7.43 16.08
CA ALA A 24 -7.08 7.23 15.52
C ALA A 24 -7.33 5.80 15.02
N GLY A 25 -6.36 4.89 15.17
CA GLY A 25 -6.47 3.50 14.75
C GLY A 25 -6.18 3.24 13.28
N CYS A 26 -5.62 4.21 12.55
CA CYS A 26 -5.17 3.98 11.18
C CYS A 26 -4.00 2.99 11.15
N ARG A 27 -3.95 2.17 10.10
CA ARG A 27 -2.93 1.13 9.92
C ARG A 27 -1.83 1.54 8.95
N GLY A 28 -2.01 2.60 8.20
CA GLY A 28 -1.06 3.13 7.23
C GLY A 28 -1.64 4.30 6.46
N ALA A 29 -0.83 4.90 5.60
CA ALA A 29 -1.22 6.01 4.74
C ALA A 29 -0.67 5.86 3.32
N ILE A 30 -1.43 6.37 2.35
CA ILE A 30 -0.98 6.58 0.97
C ILE A 30 -1.15 8.06 0.67
N ILE A 31 -0.08 8.70 0.22
CA ILE A 31 0.00 10.16 0.10
C ILE A 31 0.97 10.55 -1.03
N ASN A 32 0.87 11.73 -1.59
CA ASN A 32 1.81 12.19 -2.60
C ASN A 32 3.17 12.57 -2.01
N GLY A 33 3.21 13.52 -1.09
CA GLY A 33 4.45 14.05 -0.54
C GLY A 33 4.58 13.93 0.97
N ILE A 34 5.77 13.54 1.45
CA ILE A 34 6.07 13.40 2.87
C ILE A 34 7.28 14.21 3.30
N ARG A 35 7.34 14.48 4.60
CA ARG A 35 8.52 14.98 5.34
C ARG A 35 8.66 14.20 6.66
N ASP A 36 9.66 14.56 7.44
CA ASP A 36 9.94 13.94 8.75
C ASP A 36 10.09 12.41 8.64
N THR A 37 10.70 11.94 7.53
CA THR A 37 10.74 10.52 7.15
C THR A 37 11.36 9.65 8.23
N MET A 38 12.42 10.13 8.92
CA MET A 38 13.05 9.37 10.00
C MET A 38 12.08 9.14 11.17
N SER A 39 11.38 10.19 11.60
CA SER A 39 10.39 10.09 12.68
C SER A 39 9.22 9.17 12.30
N ILE A 40 8.81 9.15 11.03
CA ILE A 40 7.78 8.22 10.54
C ILE A 40 8.28 6.77 10.62
N LEU A 41 9.53 6.51 10.20
CA LEU A 41 10.13 5.19 10.27
C LEU A 41 10.27 4.70 11.73
N GLU A 42 10.71 5.57 12.63
CA GLU A 42 10.83 5.26 14.06
C GLU A 42 9.49 4.92 14.71
N GLN A 43 8.39 5.51 14.23
CA GLN A 43 7.04 5.19 14.68
C GLN A 43 6.53 3.84 14.13
N GLY A 44 7.21 3.23 13.17
CA GLY A 44 6.80 1.96 12.55
C GLY A 44 5.47 2.03 11.80
N PHE A 45 5.04 3.22 11.37
CA PHE A 45 3.78 3.42 10.67
C PHE A 45 4.02 3.40 9.16
N PRO A 46 3.39 2.46 8.41
CA PRO A 46 3.59 2.34 6.98
C PRO A 46 3.04 3.56 6.23
N VAL A 47 3.89 4.23 5.45
CA VAL A 47 3.47 5.32 4.56
C VAL A 47 4.00 5.07 3.16
N PHE A 48 3.11 4.98 2.20
CA PHE A 48 3.42 4.88 0.78
C PHE A 48 3.31 6.27 0.15
N TYR A 49 4.35 6.69 -0.56
CA TYR A 49 4.45 8.06 -1.06
C TYR A 49 5.19 8.14 -2.39
N GLN A 50 4.95 9.21 -3.14
CA GLN A 50 5.64 9.46 -4.40
C GLN A 50 6.98 10.18 -4.21
N TYR A 51 7.02 11.19 -3.32
CA TYR A 51 8.22 12.02 -3.14
C TYR A 51 8.36 12.52 -1.70
N LYS A 52 9.56 13.01 -1.42
CA LYS A 52 9.91 13.69 -0.15
C LYS A 52 10.10 15.17 -0.42
N SER A 53 9.64 16.03 0.48
CA SER A 53 9.84 17.46 0.41
C SER A 53 9.85 18.07 1.81
N ASN A 54 10.65 19.11 2.00
CA ASN A 54 10.63 19.94 3.21
C ASN A 54 9.63 21.10 3.11
N THR A 55 9.03 21.32 1.95
CA THR A 55 8.03 22.38 1.73
C THR A 55 6.70 21.96 2.33
N GLY A 56 6.30 22.59 3.43
CA GLY A 56 5.04 22.29 4.11
C GLY A 56 3.80 22.77 3.35
N MET A 57 2.68 22.12 3.63
CA MET A 57 1.41 22.40 2.96
C MET A 57 0.67 23.64 3.52
N LEU A 58 1.05 24.15 4.69
CA LEU A 58 0.35 25.25 5.35
C LEU A 58 0.29 26.49 4.45
N GLY A 59 -0.90 27.02 4.25
CA GLY A 59 -1.16 28.15 3.35
C GLY A 59 -1.17 27.79 1.85
N ARG A 60 -0.89 26.55 1.46
CA ARG A 60 -0.88 26.06 0.06
C ARG A 60 -2.02 25.11 -0.22
N PHE A 61 -2.31 24.23 0.72
CA PHE A 61 -3.37 23.23 0.62
C PHE A 61 -4.33 23.30 1.81
N ARG A 62 -5.54 22.86 1.56
CA ARG A 62 -6.53 22.56 2.58
C ARG A 62 -7.32 21.32 2.15
N MET A 63 -7.81 20.55 3.11
CA MET A 63 -8.72 19.46 2.81
C MET A 63 -10.00 20.02 2.21
N TYR A 64 -10.40 19.47 1.07
CA TYR A 64 -11.58 19.91 0.34
C TYR A 64 -12.73 18.92 0.45
N TYR A 65 -12.40 17.62 0.36
CA TYR A 65 -13.34 16.53 0.53
C TYR A 65 -12.79 15.45 1.44
N TYR A 66 -13.67 14.66 2.05
CA TYR A 66 -13.37 13.38 2.68
C TYR A 66 -14.46 12.36 2.34
N GLN A 67 -14.14 11.06 2.42
CA GLN A 67 -15.04 9.97 2.05
C GLN A 67 -15.61 10.11 0.61
N LYS A 68 -14.74 10.51 -0.31
CA LYS A 68 -15.00 10.59 -1.74
C LYS A 68 -13.98 9.73 -2.48
N PRO A 69 -14.32 9.27 -3.71
CA PRO A 69 -13.33 8.62 -4.56
C PRO A 69 -12.12 9.52 -4.78
N VAL A 70 -10.94 8.93 -4.76
CA VAL A 70 -9.67 9.61 -5.02
C VAL A 70 -8.92 8.92 -6.15
N LEU A 71 -8.16 9.68 -6.91
CA LEU A 71 -7.30 9.17 -7.97
C LEU A 71 -5.86 9.07 -7.44
N ILE A 72 -5.33 7.85 -7.40
CA ILE A 72 -3.94 7.60 -7.00
C ILE A 72 -3.22 6.94 -8.19
N GLY A 73 -2.27 7.67 -8.77
CA GLY A 73 -1.72 7.28 -10.06
C GLY A 73 -2.81 7.22 -11.12
N GLU A 74 -3.06 6.04 -11.66
CA GLU A 74 -4.13 5.79 -12.67
C GLU A 74 -5.34 5.05 -12.08
N ILE A 75 -5.36 4.81 -10.76
CA ILE A 75 -6.38 4.00 -10.10
C ILE A 75 -7.32 4.88 -9.27
N ILE A 76 -8.62 4.67 -9.47
CA ILE A 76 -9.65 5.27 -8.61
C ILE A 76 -9.87 4.36 -7.40
N VAL A 77 -9.62 4.91 -6.22
CA VAL A 77 -9.86 4.25 -4.93
C VAL A 77 -11.18 4.76 -4.35
N GLN A 78 -12.09 3.87 -4.08
CA GLN A 78 -13.39 4.20 -3.48
C GLN A 78 -13.32 4.11 -1.94
N PRO A 79 -14.12 4.91 -1.22
CA PRO A 79 -14.29 4.70 0.21
C PRO A 79 -14.79 3.28 0.51
N GLY A 80 -14.03 2.56 1.34
CA GLY A 80 -14.34 1.19 1.70
C GLY A 80 -13.60 0.12 0.89
N ASP A 81 -12.86 0.50 -0.15
CA ASP A 81 -11.95 -0.42 -0.83
C ASP A 81 -10.84 -0.89 0.12
N TRP A 82 -10.40 -2.11 -0.08
CA TRP A 82 -9.29 -2.66 0.68
C TRP A 82 -7.98 -2.28 0.02
N ILE A 83 -7.05 -1.84 0.84
CA ILE A 83 -5.71 -1.50 0.41
C ILE A 83 -4.75 -2.52 1.01
N PHE A 84 -3.99 -3.15 0.15
CA PHE A 84 -2.86 -3.98 0.52
C PHE A 84 -1.59 -3.31 0.02
N GLY A 85 -0.60 -3.19 0.88
CA GLY A 85 0.68 -2.57 0.53
C GLY A 85 1.84 -3.23 1.25
N ASP A 86 2.93 -3.44 0.51
CA ASP A 86 4.20 -3.94 1.01
C ASP A 86 5.37 -3.20 0.35
N ILE A 87 6.60 -3.74 0.45
CA ILE A 87 7.80 -3.12 -0.12
C ILE A 87 7.76 -3.04 -1.65
N ASP A 88 7.00 -3.91 -2.31
CA ASP A 88 6.90 -3.97 -3.77
C ASP A 88 5.87 -3.00 -4.34
N GLY A 89 4.95 -2.51 -3.49
CA GLY A 89 3.97 -1.53 -3.90
C GLY A 89 2.63 -1.61 -3.19
N VAL A 90 1.62 -1.04 -3.82
CA VAL A 90 0.27 -0.94 -3.26
C VAL A 90 -0.75 -1.38 -4.28
N ILE A 91 -1.69 -2.20 -3.87
CA ILE A 91 -2.87 -2.56 -4.66
C ILE A 91 -4.16 -2.11 -3.97
N SER A 92 -5.17 -1.78 -4.78
CA SER A 92 -6.53 -1.52 -4.32
C SER A 92 -7.44 -2.65 -4.75
N VAL A 93 -8.19 -3.20 -3.81
CA VAL A 93 -9.17 -4.25 -4.05
C VAL A 93 -10.57 -3.68 -3.80
N PRO A 94 -11.41 -3.58 -4.84
CA PRO A 94 -12.78 -3.11 -4.67
C PRO A 94 -13.53 -3.91 -3.61
N LYS A 95 -14.23 -3.22 -2.71
CA LYS A 95 -14.97 -3.84 -1.62
C LYS A 95 -15.90 -4.96 -2.08
N SER A 96 -16.49 -4.82 -3.26
CA SER A 96 -17.47 -5.78 -3.82
C SER A 96 -16.89 -7.16 -4.13
N ILE A 97 -15.58 -7.26 -4.39
CA ILE A 97 -14.89 -8.50 -4.74
C ILE A 97 -13.82 -8.90 -3.72
N ALA A 98 -13.70 -8.18 -2.61
CA ALA A 98 -12.62 -8.37 -1.64
C ALA A 98 -12.60 -9.78 -1.05
N TYR A 99 -13.76 -10.37 -0.81
CA TYR A 99 -13.84 -11.75 -0.30
C TYR A 99 -13.38 -12.78 -1.33
N ASP A 100 -13.80 -12.65 -2.58
CA ASP A 100 -13.40 -13.58 -3.64
C ASP A 100 -11.90 -13.50 -3.93
N VAL A 101 -11.35 -12.27 -3.90
CA VAL A 101 -9.90 -12.04 -4.02
C VAL A 101 -9.14 -12.67 -2.86
N LEU A 102 -9.63 -12.55 -1.63
CA LEU A 102 -9.02 -13.17 -0.45
C LEU A 102 -8.96 -14.70 -0.60
N VAL A 103 -10.09 -15.33 -0.94
CA VAL A 103 -10.16 -16.78 -1.13
C VAL A 103 -9.21 -17.27 -2.23
N ALA A 104 -9.15 -16.53 -3.34
CA ALA A 104 -8.22 -16.85 -4.42
C ALA A 104 -6.75 -16.70 -4.00
N ALA A 105 -6.43 -15.64 -3.24
CA ALA A 105 -5.08 -15.42 -2.74
C ALA A 105 -4.63 -16.50 -1.74
N GLU A 106 -5.50 -16.92 -0.84
CA GLU A 106 -5.21 -18.02 0.09
C GLU A 106 -4.89 -19.32 -0.65
N ALA A 107 -5.64 -19.64 -1.71
CA ALA A 107 -5.37 -20.83 -2.53
C ALA A 107 -4.00 -20.74 -3.25
N ILE A 108 -3.58 -19.54 -3.66
CA ILE A 108 -2.24 -19.33 -4.25
C ILE A 108 -1.16 -19.51 -3.19
N VAL A 109 -1.32 -18.94 -2.00
CA VAL A 109 -0.36 -19.08 -0.90
C VAL A 109 -0.12 -20.54 -0.53
N HIS A 110 -1.18 -21.35 -0.46
CA HIS A 110 -1.03 -22.80 -0.21
C HIS A 110 -0.19 -23.48 -1.29
N LYS A 111 -0.45 -23.21 -2.58
CA LYS A 111 0.35 -23.77 -3.67
C LYS A 111 1.81 -23.31 -3.63
N GLU A 112 2.06 -22.05 -3.24
CA GLU A 112 3.42 -21.54 -3.11
C GLU A 112 4.21 -22.23 -2.00
N VAL A 113 3.56 -22.66 -0.92
CA VAL A 113 4.22 -23.46 0.12
C VAL A 113 4.74 -24.76 -0.48
N ASP A 114 3.90 -25.48 -1.22
CA ASP A 114 4.28 -26.74 -1.87
C ASP A 114 5.43 -26.52 -2.88
N ILE A 115 5.38 -25.44 -3.66
CA ILE A 115 6.45 -25.09 -4.61
C ILE A 115 7.77 -24.81 -3.88
N LYS A 116 7.74 -24.04 -2.79
CA LYS A 116 8.92 -23.74 -1.96
C LYS A 116 9.52 -25.01 -1.36
N GLU A 117 8.70 -25.96 -0.91
CA GLU A 117 9.16 -27.26 -0.44
C GLU A 117 9.83 -28.07 -1.55
N MET A 118 9.24 -28.11 -2.75
CA MET A 118 9.85 -28.78 -3.90
C MET A 118 11.22 -28.19 -4.26
N VAL A 119 11.33 -26.87 -4.29
CA VAL A 119 12.61 -26.18 -4.55
C VAL A 119 13.62 -26.49 -3.45
N ASN A 120 13.24 -26.43 -2.18
CA ASN A 120 14.11 -26.71 -1.04
C ASN A 120 14.56 -28.20 -1.02
N SER A 121 13.80 -29.11 -1.57
CA SER A 121 14.19 -30.51 -1.75
C SER A 121 15.18 -30.75 -2.89
N GLY A 122 15.55 -29.69 -3.62
CA GLY A 122 16.55 -29.72 -4.70
C GLY A 122 15.99 -30.01 -6.10
N LEU A 123 14.67 -29.97 -6.29
CA LEU A 123 14.07 -30.10 -7.62
C LEU A 123 14.46 -28.86 -8.48
N LYS A 124 14.74 -29.15 -9.75
CA LYS A 124 15.00 -28.08 -10.73
C LYS A 124 13.69 -27.39 -11.12
N PRO A 125 13.74 -26.11 -11.56
CA PRO A 125 12.55 -25.39 -11.99
C PRO A 125 11.66 -26.14 -12.98
N THR A 126 12.26 -26.84 -13.96
CA THR A 126 11.56 -27.65 -14.96
C THR A 126 10.81 -28.84 -14.33
N GLU A 127 11.35 -29.43 -13.27
CA GLU A 127 10.72 -30.55 -12.55
C GLU A 127 9.57 -30.06 -11.69
N VAL A 128 9.71 -28.85 -11.08
CA VAL A 128 8.64 -28.21 -10.32
C VAL A 128 7.46 -27.88 -11.23
N VAL A 129 7.72 -27.31 -12.41
CA VAL A 129 6.66 -27.01 -13.39
C VAL A 129 5.99 -28.30 -13.89
N ALA A 130 6.75 -29.36 -14.13
CA ALA A 130 6.19 -30.68 -14.55
C ALA A 130 5.26 -31.28 -13.47
N ARG A 131 5.40 -30.90 -12.20
CA ARG A 131 4.54 -31.32 -11.08
C ARG A 131 3.40 -30.31 -10.79
N GLY A 132 3.17 -29.37 -11.70
CA GLY A 132 2.08 -28.38 -11.58
C GLY A 132 2.42 -27.11 -10.79
N GLY A 133 3.70 -26.91 -10.46
CA GLY A 133 4.20 -25.64 -9.93
C GLY A 133 4.35 -24.58 -11.03
N TYR A 134 4.67 -23.36 -10.61
CA TYR A 134 4.95 -22.22 -11.49
C TYR A 134 6.08 -21.36 -10.90
N PHE A 135 6.62 -20.48 -11.73
CA PHE A 135 7.61 -19.47 -11.34
C PHE A 135 7.20 -18.10 -11.86
#